data_2b7db8b6bad64eba6c26aa4d2a93a9e4
#
_entry.id   2b7db8b6bad64eba6c26aa4d2a93a9e4
#
_cell.length_a   1.000
_cell.length_b   1.000
_cell.length_c   1.000
_cell.angle_alpha   90.00
_cell.angle_beta   90.00
_cell.angle_gamma   90.00
#
_symmetry.space_group_name_H-M   'P 1'
#
loop_
_entity.id
_entity.type
_entity.pdbx_description
1 polymer ?
#
loop_
_entity_poly.entity_id
_entity_poly.type
_entity_poly.pdbx_seq_one_letter_code
_entity_poly.pdbx_strand_id
1 'polypeptide(L)'
;PAEENFTQQQHFKIPPTLVINPSDNMKLMQEEIFGPILPIKTYQTINEAIDYVNAHDRPLGLYYFGADKNEENEVISQTISGGVTINDLLVHATQEGLPFGGVGASGMGAYNGLEGFKNFSHAKPIYRQTPIEKVLQMLRPPYTEKLYSILKSMAS
;
A
#
# COMPACT_ATOMS: atom_id res chain seq x y z
N PRO A 1 34.25 -0.77 8.56
CA PRO A 1 35.68 -0.83 8.79
C PRO A 1 36.34 -1.38 7.52
N ALA A 2 37.19 -0.54 6.90
CA ALA A 2 37.83 -0.87 5.62
C ALA A 2 38.95 -1.93 5.72
N GLU A 3 39.18 -2.46 6.90
CA GLU A 3 40.35 -3.31 7.18
C GLU A 3 40.01 -4.77 7.56
N GLU A 4 38.73 -5.12 7.71
CA GLU A 4 38.34 -6.50 8.00
C GLU A 4 38.17 -7.31 6.72
N ASN A 5 38.91 -8.42 6.62
CA ASN A 5 38.74 -9.37 5.53
C ASN A 5 37.56 -10.30 5.82
N PHE A 6 36.37 -9.92 5.37
CA PHE A 6 35.13 -10.66 5.59
C PHE A 6 35.08 -12.05 4.94
N THR A 7 36.03 -12.37 4.05
CA THR A 7 36.12 -13.69 3.42
C THR A 7 36.80 -14.73 4.29
N GLN A 8 37.45 -14.33 5.37
CA GLN A 8 38.23 -15.22 6.26
C GLN A 8 37.64 -15.31 7.68
N GLN A 9 36.39 -14.87 7.89
CA GLN A 9 35.75 -14.92 9.20
C GLN A 9 35.38 -16.34 9.61
N GLN A 10 35.63 -16.68 10.88
CA GLN A 10 35.13 -17.93 11.49
C GLN A 10 33.60 -17.93 11.70
N HIS A 11 32.96 -16.75 11.63
CA HIS A 11 31.54 -16.56 11.81
C HIS A 11 30.99 -15.74 10.63
N PHE A 12 29.85 -16.15 10.08
CA PHE A 12 29.14 -15.44 9.02
C PHE A 12 28.54 -14.13 9.55
N LYS A 13 29.35 -13.08 9.68
CA LYS A 13 28.93 -11.74 10.13
C LYS A 13 29.06 -10.75 8.99
N ILE A 14 28.00 -9.99 8.77
CA ILE A 14 27.99 -8.82 7.88
C ILE A 14 27.89 -7.59 8.79
N PRO A 15 28.82 -6.63 8.71
CA PRO A 15 28.75 -5.40 9.50
C PRO A 15 27.59 -4.52 9.01
N PRO A 16 26.97 -3.70 9.87
CA PRO A 16 26.08 -2.63 9.44
C PRO A 16 26.79 -1.74 8.43
N THR A 17 26.18 -1.61 7.24
CA THR A 17 26.82 -0.92 6.11
C THR A 17 25.88 0.13 5.54
N LEU A 18 26.35 1.37 5.42
CA LEU A 18 25.64 2.46 4.74
C LEU A 18 26.18 2.59 3.31
N VAL A 19 25.28 2.63 2.33
CA VAL A 19 25.64 2.83 0.92
C VAL A 19 25.04 4.15 0.48
N ILE A 20 25.89 5.14 0.23
CA ILE A 20 25.47 6.51 -0.10
C ILE A 20 25.27 6.65 -1.61
N ASN A 21 24.11 7.14 -2.01
CA ASN A 21 23.69 7.40 -3.38
C ASN A 21 23.99 6.23 -4.36
N PRO A 22 23.54 5.00 -4.03
CA PRO A 22 23.70 3.88 -4.94
C PRO A 22 22.92 4.13 -6.24
N SER A 23 23.43 3.57 -7.34
CA SER A 23 22.73 3.61 -8.62
C SER A 23 21.52 2.66 -8.60
N ASP A 24 20.39 3.07 -9.21
CA ASP A 24 19.13 2.30 -9.20
C ASP A 24 19.23 0.96 -9.97
N ASN A 25 20.25 0.76 -10.78
CA ASN A 25 20.52 -0.52 -11.44
C ASN A 25 21.27 -1.54 -10.56
N MET A 26 21.69 -1.16 -9.36
CA MET A 26 22.30 -2.09 -8.41
C MET A 26 21.23 -3.01 -7.80
N LYS A 27 21.55 -4.27 -7.60
CA LYS A 27 20.65 -5.26 -6.99
C LYS A 27 20.10 -4.81 -5.64
N LEU A 28 20.92 -4.14 -4.83
CA LEU A 28 20.50 -3.61 -3.53
C LEU A 28 19.39 -2.56 -3.60
N MET A 29 19.13 -2.00 -4.80
CA MET A 29 18.03 -1.06 -5.05
C MET A 29 16.82 -1.73 -5.72
N GLN A 30 16.95 -2.97 -6.17
CA GLN A 30 15.93 -3.71 -6.92
C GLN A 30 15.37 -4.90 -6.16
N GLU A 31 16.13 -5.43 -5.19
CA GLU A 31 15.77 -6.61 -4.42
C GLU A 31 15.66 -6.25 -2.93
N GLU A 32 14.81 -6.94 -2.19
CA GLU A 32 14.71 -6.80 -0.74
C GLU A 32 16.05 -7.23 -0.09
N ILE A 33 16.66 -6.34 0.69
CA ILE A 33 18.00 -6.56 1.21
C ILE A 33 18.04 -7.64 2.30
N PHE A 34 17.04 -7.69 3.18
CA PHE A 34 16.94 -8.62 4.30
C PHE A 34 18.25 -8.80 5.09
N GLY A 35 18.99 -7.71 5.30
CA GLY A 35 20.30 -7.72 5.94
C GLY A 35 20.72 -6.34 6.44
N PRO A 36 21.89 -6.22 7.07
CA PRO A 36 22.32 -4.99 7.74
C PRO A 36 22.95 -3.97 6.76
N ILE A 37 22.33 -3.77 5.61
CA ILE A 37 22.77 -2.79 4.59
C ILE A 37 21.67 -1.78 4.40
N LEU A 38 21.99 -0.50 4.53
CA LEU A 38 21.06 0.61 4.33
C LEU A 38 21.51 1.49 3.16
N PRO A 39 20.81 1.46 2.02
CA PRO A 39 21.02 2.42 0.95
C PRO A 39 20.42 3.78 1.37
N ILE A 40 21.18 4.85 1.10
CA ILE A 40 20.77 6.22 1.39
C ILE A 40 20.84 7.01 0.10
N LYS A 41 19.73 7.62 -0.31
CA LYS A 41 19.67 8.60 -1.40
C LYS A 41 19.40 9.98 -0.83
N THR A 42 20.11 10.97 -1.32
CA THR A 42 19.92 12.37 -0.94
C THR A 42 18.96 13.05 -1.93
N TYR A 43 18.16 13.97 -1.44
CA TYR A 43 17.26 14.80 -2.26
C TYR A 43 17.40 16.28 -1.84
N GLN A 44 16.95 17.19 -2.69
CA GLN A 44 16.96 18.63 -2.43
C GLN A 44 15.58 19.13 -1.96
N THR A 45 14.52 18.51 -2.45
CA THR A 45 13.14 18.86 -2.11
C THR A 45 12.35 17.59 -1.77
N ILE A 46 11.35 17.72 -0.92
CA ILE A 46 10.50 16.58 -0.56
C ILE A 46 9.78 15.98 -1.78
N ASN A 47 9.46 16.81 -2.77
CA ASN A 47 8.83 16.34 -4.01
C ASN A 47 9.73 15.37 -4.80
N GLU A 48 11.05 15.58 -4.81
CA GLU A 48 11.96 14.61 -5.41
C GLU A 48 11.91 13.24 -4.72
N ALA A 49 11.78 13.23 -3.39
CA ALA A 49 11.63 11.98 -2.63
C ALA A 49 10.27 11.32 -2.90
N ILE A 50 9.19 12.09 -2.95
CA ILE A 50 7.84 11.61 -3.29
C ILE A 50 7.81 11.02 -4.70
N ASP A 51 8.37 11.72 -5.68
CA ASP A 51 8.46 11.25 -7.07
C ASP A 51 9.28 9.96 -7.18
N TYR A 52 10.38 9.88 -6.44
CA TYR A 52 11.20 8.68 -6.38
C TYR A 52 10.41 7.48 -5.83
N VAL A 53 9.70 7.65 -4.71
CA VAL A 53 8.84 6.60 -4.12
C VAL A 53 7.76 6.18 -5.12
N ASN A 54 7.10 7.13 -5.78
CA ASN A 54 6.00 6.85 -6.71
C ASN A 54 6.46 6.20 -8.02
N ALA A 55 7.73 6.38 -8.41
CA ALA A 55 8.34 5.73 -9.58
C ALA A 55 8.66 4.23 -9.34
N HIS A 56 8.61 3.75 -8.10
CA HIS A 56 8.92 2.39 -7.72
C HIS A 56 7.68 1.61 -7.28
N ASP A 57 7.87 0.31 -7.06
CA ASP A 57 6.85 -0.55 -6.49
C ASP A 57 6.40 -0.05 -5.11
N ARG A 58 5.09 -0.15 -4.86
CA ARG A 58 4.48 0.35 -3.62
C ARG A 58 4.99 -0.45 -2.42
N PRO A 59 5.61 0.22 -1.42
CA PRO A 59 6.20 -0.44 -0.28
C PRO A 59 5.15 -0.94 0.72
N LEU A 60 5.52 -1.92 1.52
CA LEU A 60 4.72 -2.39 2.65
C LEU A 60 4.62 -1.33 3.75
N GLY A 61 5.72 -0.66 4.05
CA GLY A 61 5.76 0.40 5.05
C GLY A 61 6.51 1.64 4.56
N LEU A 62 6.01 2.81 4.95
CA LEU A 62 6.64 4.10 4.74
C LEU A 62 6.87 4.77 6.09
N TYR A 63 8.05 5.36 6.26
CA TYR A 63 8.44 6.03 7.50
C TYR A 63 8.84 7.46 7.20
N TYR A 64 8.17 8.41 7.82
CA TYR A 64 8.51 9.81 7.71
C TYR A 64 9.07 10.32 9.03
N PHE A 65 10.20 11.01 8.97
CA PHE A 65 10.84 11.66 10.11
C PHE A 65 10.96 13.15 9.85
N GLY A 66 10.23 13.95 10.58
CA GLY A 66 10.24 15.40 10.44
C GLY A 66 9.30 16.09 11.42
N ALA A 67 9.39 17.41 11.46
CA ALA A 67 8.55 18.25 12.31
C ALA A 67 7.60 19.15 11.50
N ASP A 68 7.81 19.26 10.18
CA ASP A 68 6.96 20.06 9.31
C ASP A 68 5.68 19.30 8.95
N LYS A 69 4.55 19.84 9.42
CA LYS A 69 3.22 19.23 9.18
C LYS A 69 2.74 19.34 7.74
N ASN A 70 3.20 20.31 6.98
CA ASN A 70 2.82 20.44 5.57
C ASN A 70 3.55 19.37 4.77
N GLU A 71 4.85 19.22 4.99
CA GLU A 71 5.66 18.17 4.38
C GLU A 71 5.15 16.75 4.73
N GLU A 72 4.83 16.50 6.01
CA GLU A 72 4.20 15.26 6.46
C GLU A 72 2.91 14.97 5.68
N ASN A 73 2.02 15.97 5.55
CA ASN A 73 0.77 15.82 4.82
C ASN A 73 0.99 15.60 3.31
N GLU A 74 1.98 16.24 2.71
CA GLU A 74 2.35 16.01 1.31
C GLU A 74 2.81 14.57 1.11
N VAL A 75 3.70 14.06 1.94
CA VAL A 75 4.17 12.67 1.88
C VAL A 75 3.00 11.69 2.01
N ILE A 76 2.14 11.86 3.02
CA ILE A 76 0.99 10.97 3.26
C ILE A 76 -0.01 11.01 2.10
N SER A 77 -0.31 12.19 1.56
CA SER A 77 -1.36 12.36 0.54
C SER A 77 -0.90 12.00 -0.87
N GLN A 78 0.40 12.12 -1.16
CA GLN A 78 0.95 11.93 -2.50
C GLN A 78 1.66 10.59 -2.69
N THR A 79 1.81 9.77 -1.65
CA THR A 79 2.40 8.42 -1.75
C THR A 79 1.38 7.34 -1.40
N ILE A 80 1.64 6.12 -1.87
CA ILE A 80 0.85 4.93 -1.53
C ILE A 80 1.77 3.87 -0.96
N SER A 81 1.44 3.42 0.26
CA SER A 81 2.12 2.31 0.95
C SER A 81 1.11 1.43 1.68
N GLY A 82 1.51 0.27 2.15
CA GLY A 82 0.67 -0.59 3.00
C GLY A 82 0.34 0.06 4.34
N GLY A 83 1.30 0.74 4.95
CA GLY A 83 1.13 1.51 6.17
C GLY A 83 2.14 2.63 6.30
N VAL A 84 1.87 3.59 7.20
CA VAL A 84 2.76 4.72 7.47
C VAL A 84 3.00 4.85 8.97
N THR A 85 4.25 5.12 9.36
CA THR A 85 4.58 5.55 10.72
C THR A 85 5.32 6.88 10.68
N ILE A 86 4.92 7.80 11.52
CA ILE A 86 5.51 9.15 11.63
C ILE A 86 6.40 9.21 12.86
N ASN A 87 7.64 9.64 12.66
CA ASN A 87 8.66 9.81 13.69
C ASN A 87 8.93 8.55 14.54
N ASP A 88 8.68 7.37 13.99
CA ASP A 88 8.99 6.07 14.58
C ASP A 88 9.10 5.00 13.48
N LEU A 89 9.45 3.78 13.88
CA LEU A 89 9.61 2.63 13.00
C LEU A 89 8.68 1.47 13.43
N LEU A 90 8.09 0.78 12.47
CA LEU A 90 7.35 -0.48 12.65
C LEU A 90 6.09 -0.41 13.54
N VAL A 91 5.86 0.67 14.27
CA VAL A 91 4.80 0.76 15.30
C VAL A 91 3.40 0.57 14.71
N HIS A 92 3.15 1.00 13.47
CA HIS A 92 1.87 0.76 12.82
C HIS A 92 1.53 -0.73 12.66
N ALA A 93 2.54 -1.58 12.48
CA ALA A 93 2.36 -3.02 12.33
C ALA A 93 1.96 -3.73 13.63
N THR A 94 2.28 -3.15 14.78
CA THR A 94 2.01 -3.72 16.11
C THR A 94 0.71 -3.20 16.74
N GLN A 95 0.03 -2.26 16.10
CA GLN A 95 -1.25 -1.72 16.61
C GLN A 95 -2.40 -2.65 16.22
N GLU A 96 -3.01 -3.30 17.21
CA GLU A 96 -4.12 -4.24 16.99
C GLU A 96 -5.35 -3.61 16.32
N GLY A 97 -5.55 -2.30 16.50
CA GLY A 97 -6.66 -1.54 15.91
C GLY A 97 -6.43 -1.04 14.49
N LEU A 98 -5.19 -1.10 13.99
CA LEU A 98 -4.85 -0.65 12.64
C LEU A 98 -4.75 -1.84 11.68
N PRO A 99 -5.27 -1.71 10.45
CA PRO A 99 -5.05 -2.72 9.43
C PRO A 99 -3.57 -2.82 9.07
N PHE A 100 -3.04 -4.03 8.94
CA PHE A 100 -1.69 -4.28 8.47
C PHE A 100 -1.71 -5.15 7.22
N GLY A 101 -1.13 -4.67 6.15
CA GLY A 101 -1.05 -5.36 4.88
C GLY A 101 -0.42 -4.47 3.80
N GLY A 102 0.02 -5.09 2.72
CA GLY A 102 0.62 -4.41 1.58
C GLY A 102 -0.40 -3.93 0.56
N VAL A 103 0.09 -3.25 -0.48
CA VAL A 103 -0.70 -2.77 -1.61
C VAL A 103 0.07 -2.98 -2.91
N GLY A 104 -0.56 -3.59 -3.92
CA GLY A 104 0.10 -3.91 -5.18
C GLY A 104 1.23 -4.91 -5.01
N ALA A 105 2.47 -4.54 -5.34
CA ALA A 105 3.63 -5.41 -5.25
C ALA A 105 3.95 -5.86 -3.82
N SER A 106 3.67 -5.03 -2.80
CA SER A 106 3.94 -5.37 -1.40
C SER A 106 2.88 -6.26 -0.74
N GLY A 107 1.74 -6.51 -1.39
CA GLY A 107 0.73 -7.41 -0.84
C GLY A 107 -0.69 -7.08 -1.27
N MET A 108 -1.64 -7.85 -0.72
CA MET A 108 -3.06 -7.74 -1.01
C MET A 108 -3.87 -8.10 0.24
N GLY A 109 -4.86 -7.26 0.55
CA GLY A 109 -5.64 -7.40 1.78
C GLY A 109 -4.93 -6.88 3.02
N ALA A 110 -5.59 -7.01 4.17
CA ALA A 110 -5.05 -6.58 5.45
C ALA A 110 -5.55 -7.48 6.57
N TYR A 111 -4.82 -7.56 7.67
CA TYR A 111 -5.26 -8.19 8.91
C TYR A 111 -5.13 -7.20 10.08
N ASN A 112 -5.52 -7.61 11.26
CA ASN A 112 -5.76 -6.82 12.46
C ASN A 112 -7.08 -6.02 12.42
N GLY A 113 -7.65 -5.82 13.59
CA GLY A 113 -8.86 -5.01 13.80
C GLY A 113 -10.06 -5.46 12.96
N LEU A 114 -10.89 -4.49 12.62
CA LEU A 114 -12.10 -4.70 11.82
C LEU A 114 -11.82 -5.19 10.39
N GLU A 115 -10.76 -4.69 9.78
CA GLU A 115 -10.41 -5.05 8.41
C GLU A 115 -9.92 -6.51 8.34
N GLY A 116 -9.18 -6.98 9.34
CA GLY A 116 -8.82 -8.38 9.47
C GLY A 116 -10.05 -9.27 9.63
N PHE A 117 -11.01 -8.88 10.48
CA PHE A 117 -12.29 -9.60 10.60
C PHE A 117 -13.04 -9.69 9.27
N LYS A 118 -13.15 -8.57 8.55
CA LYS A 118 -13.79 -8.54 7.23
C LYS A 118 -13.08 -9.42 6.20
N ASN A 119 -11.76 -9.41 6.22
CA ASN A 119 -10.95 -10.18 5.27
C ASN A 119 -11.13 -11.70 5.42
N PHE A 120 -11.36 -12.18 6.65
CA PHE A 120 -11.64 -13.58 6.95
C PHE A 120 -13.15 -13.91 7.02
N SER A 121 -14.00 -12.98 6.60
CA SER A 121 -15.46 -13.14 6.63
C SER A 121 -16.04 -13.02 5.24
N HIS A 122 -17.18 -13.68 5.04
CA HIS A 122 -17.97 -13.51 3.81
C HIS A 122 -19.17 -12.61 4.09
N ALA A 123 -19.23 -11.46 3.42
CA ALA A 123 -20.38 -10.57 3.46
C ALA A 123 -21.50 -11.15 2.58
N LYS A 124 -22.47 -11.84 3.19
CA LYS A 124 -23.61 -12.42 2.49
C LYS A 124 -24.68 -11.36 2.22
N PRO A 125 -24.88 -10.91 0.98
CA PRO A 125 -25.95 -9.97 0.67
C PRO A 125 -27.32 -10.67 0.78
N ILE A 126 -28.26 -10.02 1.43
CA ILE A 126 -29.66 -10.48 1.54
C ILE A 126 -30.57 -9.41 0.96
N TYR A 127 -31.17 -9.72 -0.17
CA TYR A 127 -32.22 -8.87 -0.76
C TYR A 127 -33.59 -9.48 -0.46
N ARG A 128 -34.49 -8.67 0.09
CA ARG A 128 -35.90 -9.01 0.23
C ARG A 128 -36.71 -8.22 -0.79
N GLN A 129 -37.51 -8.93 -1.56
CA GLN A 129 -38.38 -8.30 -2.54
C GLN A 129 -39.27 -7.23 -1.88
N THR A 130 -39.33 -6.05 -2.51
CA THR A 130 -40.25 -4.99 -2.09
C THR A 130 -41.68 -5.47 -2.33
N PRO A 131 -42.66 -5.10 -1.47
CA PRO A 131 -44.07 -5.39 -1.70
C PRO A 131 -44.66 -4.60 -2.88
N ILE A 132 -43.96 -3.61 -3.42
CA ILE A 132 -44.39 -2.83 -4.58
C ILE A 132 -44.04 -3.58 -5.87
N GLU A 133 -44.92 -4.45 -6.28
CA GLU A 133 -44.73 -5.35 -7.44
C GLU A 133 -44.59 -4.62 -8.79
N LYS A 134 -45.28 -3.47 -8.93
CA LYS A 134 -45.29 -2.67 -10.17
C LYS A 134 -43.91 -2.27 -10.68
N VAL A 135 -42.94 -2.00 -9.78
CA VAL A 135 -41.60 -1.62 -10.15
C VAL A 135 -40.84 -2.85 -10.66
N LEU A 136 -41.03 -3.99 -10.04
CA LEU A 136 -40.39 -5.25 -10.43
C LEU A 136 -40.94 -5.85 -11.71
N GLN A 137 -42.25 -5.65 -11.99
CA GLN A 137 -42.89 -6.08 -13.23
C GLN A 137 -42.25 -5.41 -14.46
N MET A 138 -41.75 -4.16 -14.32
CA MET A 138 -41.04 -3.49 -15.41
C MET A 138 -39.69 -4.14 -15.77
N LEU A 139 -39.07 -4.84 -14.82
CA LEU A 139 -37.75 -5.49 -14.99
C LEU A 139 -37.87 -7.00 -15.30
N ARG A 140 -39.08 -7.54 -15.38
CA ARG A 140 -39.38 -8.97 -15.62
C ARG A 140 -40.06 -9.19 -16.97
N PRO A 141 -39.80 -10.33 -17.61
CA PRO A 141 -40.58 -10.69 -18.80
C PRO A 141 -42.10 -10.83 -18.53
N PRO A 142 -42.95 -10.53 -19.53
CA PRO A 142 -42.61 -10.01 -20.84
C PRO A 142 -42.21 -8.53 -20.82
N TYR A 143 -41.12 -8.19 -21.49
CA TYR A 143 -40.63 -6.81 -21.56
C TYR A 143 -41.54 -5.96 -22.45
N THR A 144 -41.80 -4.74 -22.01
CA THR A 144 -42.67 -3.79 -22.71
C THR A 144 -41.87 -2.72 -23.46
N GLU A 145 -42.45 -2.12 -24.49
CA GLU A 145 -41.86 -0.98 -25.22
C GLU A 145 -41.48 0.19 -24.28
N LYS A 146 -42.24 0.35 -23.18
CA LYS A 146 -41.91 1.33 -22.16
C LYS A 146 -40.55 1.08 -21.50
N LEU A 147 -40.21 -0.19 -21.23
CA LEU A 147 -38.88 -0.53 -20.68
C LEU A 147 -37.78 -0.25 -21.71
N TYR A 148 -38.01 -0.59 -22.98
CA TYR A 148 -37.04 -0.28 -24.05
C TYR A 148 -36.74 1.21 -24.17
N SER A 149 -37.78 2.06 -24.09
CA SER A 149 -37.61 3.51 -24.13
C SER A 149 -36.83 4.06 -22.92
N ILE A 150 -37.04 3.52 -21.72
CA ILE A 150 -36.30 3.88 -20.52
C ILE A 150 -34.83 3.47 -20.64
N LEU A 151 -34.57 2.24 -21.02
CA LEU A 151 -33.19 1.75 -21.19
C LEU A 151 -32.43 2.54 -22.26
N LYS A 152 -33.09 2.90 -23.35
CA LYS A 152 -32.48 3.72 -24.41
C LYS A 152 -32.14 5.13 -23.90
N SER A 153 -32.97 5.72 -23.04
CA SER A 153 -32.68 7.04 -22.46
C SER A 153 -31.58 7.02 -21.38
N MET A 154 -31.29 5.86 -20.77
CA MET A 154 -30.20 5.71 -19.81
C MET A 154 -28.85 5.42 -20.47
N ALA A 155 -28.85 5.01 -21.73
CA ALA A 155 -27.65 4.67 -22.52
C ALA A 155 -27.21 5.82 -23.45
N SER A 156 -27.95 6.91 -23.49
CA SER A 156 -27.62 8.16 -24.21
C SER A 156 -27.01 9.20 -23.26
#